data_e20dd1ced2f488d0b2023b1c983b1234
#
_entry.id   e20dd1ced2f488d0b2023b1c983b1234
#
_cell.length_a   1.000
_cell.length_b   1.000
_cell.length_c   1.000
_cell.angle_alpha   90.00
_cell.angle_beta   90.00
_cell.angle_gamma   90.00
#
_symmetry.space_group_name_H-M   'P 1'
#
loop_
_entity.id
_entity.type
_entity.pdbx_description
1 polymer ?
#
loop_
_entity_poly.entity_id
_entity_poly.type
_entity_poly.pdbx_seq_one_letter_code
_entity_poly.pdbx_strand_id
1 'polypeptide(L)'
;MKRYGMVLGVLGLLLLGLALTQGMMGNFGPGMMGYGPQYGPGMMGYGMMGGYGMMGMMAVYPPEARPIPQAEAKARMEAYAKRLYPGARLKDFMAFSQNYYAQVVDEKGQGLFELIADRYTGVVSPEPGPNMMWNTRYSMMGGPVQTPVRFPLEEAKKLAETFLKGYLPGAQVMEAGAFPGYYTFDFGRKEVEGMLSVNAYTGEVWVHTWHGFFLGK
;
A
#
# COMPACT_ATOMS: atom_id res chain seq x y z
N MET A 1 -4.51 -75.87 -17.20
CA MET A 1 -4.69 -75.75 -15.72
C MET A 1 -5.11 -74.31 -15.39
N LYS A 2 -6.38 -74.14 -15.08
CA LYS A 2 -6.98 -72.82 -14.72
C LYS A 2 -6.82 -72.60 -13.21
N ARG A 3 -6.27 -71.47 -12.80
CA ARG A 3 -6.33 -71.07 -11.39
C ARG A 3 -7.12 -69.75 -11.33
N TYR A 4 -8.29 -69.83 -10.71
CA TYR A 4 -9.13 -68.71 -10.33
C TYR A 4 -8.57 -68.08 -9.05
N GLY A 5 -8.20 -66.82 -9.08
CA GLY A 5 -7.88 -66.02 -7.92
C GLY A 5 -9.13 -65.25 -7.46
N MET A 6 -9.44 -65.44 -6.20
CA MET A 6 -10.60 -64.93 -5.49
C MET A 6 -10.45 -63.45 -5.17
N VAL A 7 -11.41 -62.60 -5.58
CA VAL A 7 -11.51 -61.20 -5.21
C VAL A 7 -12.23 -61.11 -3.88
N LEU A 8 -11.53 -60.68 -2.85
CA LEU A 8 -12.10 -60.30 -1.56
C LEU A 8 -12.47 -58.81 -1.58
N GLY A 9 -13.76 -58.51 -1.60
CA GLY A 9 -14.30 -57.19 -1.42
C GLY A 9 -14.19 -56.76 0.04
N VAL A 10 -13.56 -55.66 0.30
CA VAL A 10 -13.60 -54.99 1.61
C VAL A 10 -14.63 -53.88 1.58
N LEU A 11 -15.74 -54.12 2.28
CA LEU A 11 -16.78 -53.15 2.54
C LEU A 11 -16.24 -52.16 3.63
N GLY A 12 -15.85 -50.99 3.22
CA GLY A 12 -15.46 -49.91 4.15
C GLY A 12 -16.69 -49.14 4.61
N LEU A 13 -17.00 -49.23 5.88
CA LEU A 13 -18.03 -48.45 6.58
C LEU A 13 -17.68 -46.95 6.52
N LEU A 14 -18.56 -46.16 5.92
CA LEU A 14 -18.59 -44.70 6.04
C LEU A 14 -19.20 -44.35 7.43
N LEU A 15 -18.35 -44.00 8.38
CA LEU A 15 -18.76 -43.30 9.60
C LEU A 15 -18.85 -41.81 9.29
N LEU A 16 -20.08 -41.27 9.17
CA LEU A 16 -20.38 -39.86 9.23
C LEU A 16 -20.07 -39.34 10.63
N GLY A 17 -18.94 -38.69 10.82
CA GLY A 17 -18.66 -37.86 11.98
C GLY A 17 -19.33 -36.50 11.81
N LEU A 18 -20.49 -36.28 12.42
CA LEU A 18 -21.02 -34.94 12.66
C LEU A 18 -20.16 -34.26 13.72
N ALA A 19 -19.25 -33.42 13.31
CA ALA A 19 -18.60 -32.48 14.18
C ALA A 19 -19.54 -31.27 14.40
N LEU A 20 -20.18 -31.25 15.54
CA LEU A 20 -20.86 -30.07 16.08
C LEU A 20 -19.81 -29.04 16.44
N THR A 21 -19.57 -28.09 15.56
CA THR A 21 -18.85 -26.85 15.90
C THR A 21 -19.80 -26.00 16.73
N GLN A 22 -19.73 -26.11 18.04
CA GLN A 22 -20.30 -25.13 18.95
C GLN A 22 -19.51 -23.84 18.75
N GLY A 23 -20.19 -22.85 18.18
CA GLY A 23 -19.67 -21.49 18.02
C GLY A 23 -19.39 -20.91 19.41
N MET A 24 -18.15 -20.54 19.65
CA MET A 24 -17.79 -19.56 20.66
C MET A 24 -18.26 -18.18 20.19
N MET A 25 -19.55 -17.91 20.31
CA MET A 25 -20.04 -16.54 20.38
C MET A 25 -19.68 -16.02 21.77
N GLY A 26 -18.58 -15.27 21.83
CA GLY A 26 -18.24 -14.46 22.97
C GLY A 26 -19.40 -13.51 23.28
N ASN A 27 -19.96 -13.68 24.46
CA ASN A 27 -21.03 -12.88 25.02
C ASN A 27 -20.49 -11.47 25.29
N PHE A 28 -20.68 -10.52 24.36
CA PHE A 28 -20.48 -9.11 24.62
C PHE A 28 -21.63 -8.62 25.48
N GLY A 29 -21.43 -8.64 26.78
CA GLY A 29 -22.38 -8.07 27.74
C GLY A 29 -22.56 -6.56 27.51
N PRO A 30 -23.78 -6.00 27.67
CA PRO A 30 -24.03 -4.57 27.60
C PRO A 30 -23.56 -3.91 28.90
N GLY A 31 -22.30 -3.52 29.02
CA GLY A 31 -21.75 -3.01 30.26
C GLY A 31 -20.46 -2.21 30.19
N MET A 32 -20.06 -1.67 29.04
CA MET A 32 -18.91 -0.73 28.96
C MET A 32 -19.29 0.61 28.32
N MET A 33 -20.39 1.20 28.77
CA MET A 33 -20.54 2.65 28.75
C MET A 33 -20.11 3.16 30.10
N GLY A 34 -18.78 3.22 30.29
CA GLY A 34 -18.20 3.93 31.42
C GLY A 34 -18.46 5.42 31.24
N TYR A 35 -19.25 5.99 32.14
CA TYR A 35 -19.38 7.43 32.32
C TYR A 35 -18.01 7.96 32.72
N GLY A 36 -17.28 8.54 31.76
CA GLY A 36 -16.13 9.38 32.04
C GLY A 36 -16.60 10.74 32.57
N PRO A 37 -15.78 11.43 33.37
CA PRO A 37 -16.16 12.68 33.99
C PRO A 37 -16.47 13.75 32.95
N GLN A 38 -17.55 14.48 33.20
CA GLN A 38 -18.09 15.58 32.47
C GLN A 38 -17.06 16.72 32.43
N TYR A 39 -16.33 16.89 31.32
CA TYR A 39 -15.56 18.07 31.04
C TYR A 39 -16.49 19.12 30.40
N GLY A 40 -16.53 20.31 31.02
CA GLY A 40 -17.37 21.43 30.61
C GLY A 40 -17.08 21.94 29.20
N PRO A 41 -17.98 22.76 28.62
CA PRO A 41 -17.86 23.29 27.28
C PRO A 41 -16.79 24.40 27.23
N GLY A 42 -15.55 24.02 26.90
CA GLY A 42 -14.46 25.01 26.84
C GLY A 42 -13.08 24.51 26.44
N MET A 43 -12.90 23.22 26.25
CA MET A 43 -11.61 22.68 25.81
C MET A 43 -11.78 21.64 24.70
N MET A 44 -12.31 22.06 23.56
CA MET A 44 -11.94 21.42 22.31
C MET A 44 -10.57 21.98 21.93
N GLY A 45 -9.55 21.48 22.63
CA GLY A 45 -8.18 21.70 22.26
C GLY A 45 -7.98 21.07 20.88
N TYR A 46 -7.54 21.86 19.93
CA TYR A 46 -6.88 21.45 18.71
C TYR A 46 -5.61 20.68 19.09
N GLY A 47 -5.75 19.42 19.43
CA GLY A 47 -4.60 18.64 19.83
C GLY A 47 -4.99 17.21 20.14
N MET A 48 -4.56 16.29 19.32
CA MET A 48 -4.46 14.84 19.49
C MET A 48 -5.49 13.92 18.85
N MET A 49 -6.16 14.36 17.80
CA MET A 49 -6.55 13.39 16.76
C MET A 49 -6.31 14.04 15.40
N GLY A 50 -5.06 14.31 15.09
CA GLY A 50 -4.61 14.41 13.72
C GLY A 50 -4.86 13.05 13.08
N GLY A 51 -6.08 12.83 12.60
CA GLY A 51 -6.46 11.68 11.82
C GLY A 51 -5.75 11.70 10.46
N TYR A 52 -4.44 11.55 10.49
CA TYR A 52 -3.62 11.27 9.31
C TYR A 52 -3.63 9.78 8.97
N GLY A 53 -4.78 9.15 9.22
CA GLY A 53 -5.12 7.90 8.60
C GLY A 53 -5.65 8.13 7.19
N MET A 54 -6.12 7.09 6.52
CA MET A 54 -6.72 7.10 5.17
C MET A 54 -7.67 8.28 4.85
N MET A 55 -8.21 9.00 5.86
CA MET A 55 -9.01 10.21 5.69
C MET A 55 -8.20 11.47 5.32
N GLY A 56 -6.88 11.48 5.52
CA GLY A 56 -6.02 12.60 5.09
C GLY A 56 -5.94 12.78 3.58
N MET A 57 -6.39 11.81 2.82
CA MET A 57 -6.40 11.86 1.35
C MET A 57 -7.48 12.76 0.76
N MET A 58 -8.45 13.19 1.56
CA MET A 58 -9.53 14.11 1.15
C MET A 58 -9.53 15.37 2.01
N ALA A 59 -8.37 15.85 2.43
CA ALA A 59 -8.29 17.11 3.15
C ALA A 59 -8.85 18.22 2.27
N VAL A 60 -9.90 18.87 2.74
CA VAL A 60 -10.45 20.07 2.10
C VAL A 60 -9.67 21.25 2.64
N TYR A 61 -8.89 21.88 1.76
CA TYR A 61 -8.11 23.07 2.10
C TYR A 61 -8.92 24.33 1.83
N PRO A 62 -8.74 25.39 2.62
CA PRO A 62 -9.35 26.69 2.32
C PRO A 62 -8.92 27.17 0.92
N PRO A 63 -9.76 27.94 0.21
CA PRO A 63 -9.46 28.41 -1.14
C PRO A 63 -8.15 29.24 -1.25
N GLU A 64 -7.76 29.88 -0.16
CA GLU A 64 -6.52 30.65 -0.04
C GLU A 64 -5.28 29.81 0.31
N ALA A 65 -5.43 28.54 0.61
CA ALA A 65 -4.31 27.65 0.91
C ALA A 65 -3.34 27.60 -0.27
N ARG A 66 -2.06 27.82 0.05
CA ARG A 66 -1.00 27.77 -0.94
C ARG A 66 -0.14 26.52 -0.72
N PRO A 67 0.21 25.79 -1.79
CA PRO A 67 1.14 24.69 -1.69
C PRO A 67 2.48 25.16 -1.12
N ILE A 68 3.11 24.34 -0.28
CA ILE A 68 4.49 24.56 0.12
C ILE A 68 5.42 24.42 -1.09
N PRO A 69 6.57 25.12 -1.12
CA PRO A 69 7.55 24.97 -2.19
C PRO A 69 8.04 23.52 -2.34
N GLN A 70 8.26 23.07 -3.56
CA GLN A 70 8.81 21.71 -3.82
C GLN A 70 10.13 21.46 -3.09
N ALA A 71 11.02 22.47 -3.05
CA ALA A 71 12.29 22.37 -2.33
C ALA A 71 12.10 22.11 -0.83
N GLU A 72 11.09 22.73 -0.21
CA GLU A 72 10.74 22.50 1.19
C GLU A 72 10.17 21.10 1.40
N ALA A 73 9.24 20.64 0.54
CA ALA A 73 8.69 19.30 0.61
C ALA A 73 9.81 18.26 0.50
N LYS A 74 10.70 18.42 -0.49
CA LYS A 74 11.85 17.53 -0.70
C LYS A 74 12.76 17.47 0.52
N ALA A 75 13.10 18.63 1.11
CA ALA A 75 13.93 18.68 2.30
C ALA A 75 13.29 17.97 3.50
N ARG A 76 11.97 18.13 3.69
CA ARG A 76 11.22 17.43 4.75
C ARG A 76 11.19 15.92 4.52
N MET A 77 10.97 15.47 3.29
CA MET A 77 10.99 14.04 2.93
C MET A 77 12.40 13.44 3.10
N GLU A 78 13.46 14.16 2.71
CA GLU A 78 14.84 13.71 2.95
C GLU A 78 15.16 13.59 4.44
N ALA A 79 14.75 14.56 5.25
CA ALA A 79 14.95 14.51 6.69
C ALA A 79 14.18 13.33 7.32
N TYR A 80 12.97 13.06 6.85
CA TYR A 80 12.17 11.93 7.30
C TYR A 80 12.84 10.60 6.94
N ALA A 81 13.26 10.42 5.68
CA ALA A 81 13.92 9.22 5.21
C ALA A 81 15.22 8.92 5.97
N LYS A 82 16.09 9.93 6.12
CA LYS A 82 17.37 9.81 6.85
C LYS A 82 17.21 9.50 8.33
N ARG A 83 16.12 9.99 8.96
CA ARG A 83 15.80 9.65 10.36
C ARG A 83 15.45 8.18 10.53
N LEU A 84 14.75 7.60 9.56
CA LEU A 84 14.39 6.17 9.60
C LEU A 84 15.56 5.27 9.19
N TYR A 85 16.29 5.68 8.14
CA TYR A 85 17.38 4.90 7.56
C TYR A 85 18.55 5.81 7.21
N PRO A 86 19.59 5.89 8.08
CA PRO A 86 20.82 6.60 7.77
C PRO A 86 21.39 6.12 6.43
N GLY A 87 21.77 7.05 5.54
CA GLY A 87 22.22 6.75 4.19
C GLY A 87 21.12 6.67 3.12
N ALA A 88 19.84 6.69 3.52
CA ALA A 88 18.74 6.75 2.57
C ALA A 88 18.74 8.07 1.78
N ARG A 89 18.33 7.97 0.51
CA ARG A 89 18.22 9.11 -0.42
C ARG A 89 16.85 9.10 -1.09
N LEU A 90 16.39 10.25 -1.53
CA LEU A 90 15.22 10.34 -2.39
C LEU A 90 15.61 10.09 -3.84
N LYS A 91 14.75 9.39 -4.53
CA LYS A 91 14.76 9.17 -5.98
C LYS A 91 13.37 9.49 -6.54
N ASP A 92 13.29 9.91 -7.79
CA ASP A 92 12.04 10.19 -8.51
C ASP A 92 11.07 11.08 -7.71
N PHE A 93 11.55 12.24 -7.28
CA PHE A 93 10.69 13.23 -6.63
C PHE A 93 9.72 13.83 -7.65
N MET A 94 8.42 13.72 -7.36
CA MET A 94 7.35 14.18 -8.23
C MET A 94 6.36 15.07 -7.48
N ALA A 95 5.81 16.05 -8.19
CA ALA A 95 4.72 16.88 -7.71
C ALA A 95 3.40 16.46 -8.36
N PHE A 96 2.39 16.24 -7.51
CA PHE A 96 1.02 15.98 -7.90
C PHE A 96 0.08 17.05 -7.33
N SER A 97 -1.15 17.11 -7.80
CA SER A 97 -2.10 18.13 -7.34
C SER A 97 -2.49 17.98 -5.86
N GLN A 98 -2.37 16.79 -5.28
CA GLN A 98 -2.71 16.54 -3.88
C GLN A 98 -1.49 16.38 -2.97
N ASN A 99 -0.37 15.89 -3.47
CA ASN A 99 0.81 15.62 -2.68
C ASN A 99 2.10 15.70 -3.52
N TYR A 100 3.22 15.67 -2.82
CA TYR A 100 4.53 15.36 -3.39
C TYR A 100 4.82 13.88 -3.11
N TYR A 101 5.46 13.21 -4.04
CA TYR A 101 5.86 11.81 -3.95
C TYR A 101 7.36 11.66 -4.11
N ALA A 102 7.94 10.66 -3.48
CA ALA A 102 9.31 10.22 -3.76
C ALA A 102 9.52 8.76 -3.39
N GLN A 103 10.35 8.09 -4.16
CA GLN A 103 10.95 6.82 -3.79
C GLN A 103 12.08 7.06 -2.79
N VAL A 104 12.21 6.20 -1.78
CA VAL A 104 13.35 6.16 -0.88
C VAL A 104 14.21 4.97 -1.25
N VAL A 105 15.49 5.24 -1.52
CA VAL A 105 16.47 4.23 -1.91
C VAL A 105 17.65 4.22 -0.96
N ASP A 106 18.33 3.08 -0.86
CA ASP A 106 19.59 2.97 -0.13
C ASP A 106 20.78 3.59 -0.91
N GLU A 107 21.98 3.48 -0.34
CA GLU A 107 23.21 3.98 -0.96
C GLU A 107 23.52 3.31 -2.31
N LYS A 108 23.03 2.09 -2.53
CA LYS A 108 23.19 1.32 -3.77
C LYS A 108 22.09 1.60 -4.78
N GLY A 109 21.09 2.43 -4.43
CA GLY A 109 19.95 2.76 -5.27
C GLY A 109 18.84 1.69 -5.25
N GLN A 110 18.85 0.75 -4.30
CA GLN A 110 17.79 -0.22 -4.11
C GLN A 110 16.59 0.45 -3.41
N GLY A 111 15.38 0.22 -3.91
CA GLY A 111 14.15 0.74 -3.31
C GLY A 111 13.91 0.18 -1.92
N LEU A 112 13.66 1.07 -0.98
CA LEU A 112 13.31 0.74 0.39
C LEU A 112 11.79 0.84 0.58
N PHE A 113 11.25 2.02 0.38
CA PHE A 113 9.83 2.35 0.52
C PHE A 113 9.51 3.66 -0.20
N GLU A 114 8.25 4.05 -0.17
CA GLU A 114 7.75 5.25 -0.83
C GLU A 114 7.18 6.23 0.20
N LEU A 115 7.36 7.52 -0.06
CA LEU A 115 6.86 8.61 0.79
C LEU A 115 5.94 9.53 -0.01
N ILE A 116 4.98 10.08 0.71
CA ILE A 116 4.24 11.26 0.26
C ILE A 116 4.41 12.40 1.26
N ALA A 117 4.38 13.63 0.77
CA ALA A 117 4.23 14.83 1.57
C ALA A 117 2.96 15.56 1.15
N ASP A 118 2.11 15.86 2.12
CA ASP A 118 0.92 16.66 1.87
C ASP A 118 1.32 18.00 1.27
N ARG A 119 0.63 18.40 0.20
CA ARG A 119 1.02 19.54 -0.60
C ARG A 119 0.94 20.88 0.12
N TYR A 120 0.04 20.98 1.08
CA TYR A 120 -0.25 22.24 1.79
C TYR A 120 0.35 22.29 3.19
N THR A 121 0.28 21.20 3.91
CA THR A 121 0.83 21.14 5.28
C THR A 121 2.29 20.71 5.32
N GLY A 122 2.77 20.03 4.28
CA GLY A 122 4.11 19.45 4.22
C GLY A 122 4.32 18.29 5.19
N VAL A 123 3.25 17.71 5.73
CA VAL A 123 3.33 16.52 6.57
C VAL A 123 3.78 15.34 5.72
N VAL A 124 4.88 14.71 6.13
CA VAL A 124 5.44 13.54 5.45
C VAL A 124 4.94 12.26 6.10
N SER A 125 4.52 11.32 5.27
CA SER A 125 4.10 9.98 5.69
C SER A 125 4.56 8.91 4.69
N PRO A 126 4.65 7.63 5.10
CA PRO A 126 4.73 6.54 4.14
C PRO A 126 3.55 6.58 3.17
N GLU A 127 3.81 6.26 1.91
CA GLU A 127 2.75 6.19 0.92
C GLU A 127 1.73 5.09 1.31
N PRO A 128 0.42 5.34 1.18
CA PRO A 128 -0.61 4.36 1.50
C PRO A 128 -0.73 3.27 0.42
N GLY A 129 -1.58 2.28 0.68
CA GLY A 129 -1.85 1.20 -0.25
C GLY A 129 -0.67 0.23 -0.37
N PRO A 130 -0.14 -0.01 -1.58
CA PRO A 130 0.91 -1.02 -1.83
C PRO A 130 2.12 -0.91 -0.92
N ASN A 131 2.66 0.28 -0.72
CA ASN A 131 3.81 0.49 0.15
C ASN A 131 3.51 0.07 1.61
N MET A 132 2.31 0.31 2.12
CA MET A 132 1.92 -0.11 3.47
C MET A 132 1.54 -1.58 3.56
N MET A 133 0.92 -2.15 2.51
CA MET A 133 0.31 -3.48 2.53
C MET A 133 1.25 -4.57 1.99
N TRP A 134 2.07 -4.26 0.99
CA TRP A 134 2.85 -5.23 0.24
C TRP A 134 4.37 -5.15 0.47
N ASN A 135 4.86 -4.03 1.05
CA ASN A 135 6.28 -3.92 1.38
C ASN A 135 6.63 -4.91 2.50
N THR A 136 7.31 -5.98 2.14
CA THR A 136 7.61 -7.09 3.06
C THR A 136 8.72 -6.80 4.07
N ARG A 137 9.41 -5.67 3.93
CA ARG A 137 10.57 -5.35 4.77
C ARG A 137 10.44 -4.05 5.55
N TYR A 138 9.78 -3.04 4.99
CA TYR A 138 9.77 -1.68 5.54
C TYR A 138 8.37 -1.22 5.94
N SER A 139 7.36 -2.07 5.82
CA SER A 139 5.99 -1.80 6.25
C SER A 139 5.65 -2.52 7.55
N MET A 140 4.81 -1.89 8.37
CA MET A 140 4.26 -2.54 9.57
C MET A 140 3.18 -3.58 9.26
N MET A 141 2.60 -3.54 8.05
CA MET A 141 1.51 -4.41 7.61
C MET A 141 1.96 -5.43 6.56
N GLY A 142 3.19 -5.31 6.07
CA GLY A 142 3.75 -6.21 5.06
C GLY A 142 3.84 -7.64 5.58
N GLY A 143 3.42 -8.59 4.73
CA GLY A 143 3.51 -10.01 5.03
C GLY A 143 4.96 -10.52 5.03
N PRO A 144 5.17 -11.79 5.41
CA PRO A 144 6.50 -12.39 5.38
C PRO A 144 7.06 -12.42 3.96
N VAL A 145 8.38 -12.26 3.86
CA VAL A 145 9.10 -12.40 2.58
C VAL A 145 8.87 -13.81 2.03
N GLN A 146 8.29 -13.88 0.85
CA GLN A 146 8.20 -15.13 0.09
C GLN A 146 9.32 -15.17 -0.96
N THR A 147 10.04 -16.22 -1.03
CA THR A 147 11.08 -16.42 -2.04
C THR A 147 10.90 -17.77 -2.71
N PRO A 148 11.08 -17.85 -4.02
CA PRO A 148 11.31 -16.74 -4.96
C PRO A 148 10.07 -15.87 -5.18
N VAL A 149 10.25 -14.64 -5.67
CA VAL A 149 9.14 -13.84 -6.18
C VAL A 149 8.48 -14.58 -7.36
N ARG A 150 7.16 -14.51 -7.43
CA ARG A 150 6.41 -15.18 -8.50
C ARG A 150 6.42 -14.40 -9.81
N PHE A 151 6.38 -13.07 -9.71
CA PHE A 151 6.39 -12.15 -10.85
C PHE A 151 7.62 -11.25 -10.77
N PRO A 152 8.72 -11.58 -11.48
CA PRO A 152 9.84 -10.68 -11.66
C PRO A 152 9.41 -9.39 -12.35
N LEU A 153 10.24 -8.33 -12.28
CA LEU A 153 9.93 -6.99 -12.79
C LEU A 153 9.35 -6.99 -14.22
N GLU A 154 9.94 -7.73 -15.14
CA GLU A 154 9.48 -7.78 -16.53
C GLU A 154 8.10 -8.44 -16.69
N GLU A 155 7.78 -9.41 -15.84
CA GLU A 155 6.45 -10.03 -15.83
C GLU A 155 5.44 -9.10 -15.16
N ALA A 156 5.80 -8.47 -14.06
CA ALA A 156 4.97 -7.46 -13.40
C ALA A 156 4.65 -6.29 -14.34
N LYS A 157 5.64 -5.84 -15.12
CA LYS A 157 5.43 -4.82 -16.17
C LYS A 157 4.40 -5.26 -17.21
N LYS A 158 4.45 -6.50 -17.68
CA LYS A 158 3.44 -7.04 -18.62
C LYS A 158 2.04 -7.08 -18.01
N LEU A 159 1.93 -7.39 -16.70
CA LEU A 159 0.65 -7.33 -15.99
C LEU A 159 0.13 -5.89 -15.93
N ALA A 160 0.99 -4.93 -15.59
CA ALA A 160 0.65 -3.50 -15.59
C ALA A 160 0.18 -3.03 -16.98
N GLU A 161 0.91 -3.34 -18.04
CA GLU A 161 0.55 -2.98 -19.41
C GLU A 161 -0.76 -3.64 -19.87
N THR A 162 -1.00 -4.88 -19.46
CA THR A 162 -2.25 -5.59 -19.74
C THR A 162 -3.44 -4.92 -19.05
N PHE A 163 -3.26 -4.55 -17.79
CA PHE A 163 -4.26 -3.79 -17.03
C PHE A 163 -4.55 -2.43 -17.67
N LEU A 164 -3.50 -1.68 -18.07
CA LEU A 164 -3.62 -0.36 -18.66
C LEU A 164 -4.41 -0.35 -19.98
N LYS A 165 -4.37 -1.43 -20.78
CA LYS A 165 -5.18 -1.55 -22.01
C LYS A 165 -6.68 -1.40 -21.75
N GLY A 166 -7.15 -1.86 -20.60
CA GLY A 166 -8.56 -1.71 -20.18
C GLY A 166 -8.81 -0.44 -19.35
N TYR A 167 -7.83 -0.03 -18.54
CA TYR A 167 -7.99 1.09 -17.61
C TYR A 167 -7.81 2.45 -18.28
N LEU A 168 -6.75 2.62 -19.09
CA LEU A 168 -6.44 3.84 -19.82
C LEU A 168 -5.88 3.50 -21.21
N PRO A 169 -6.73 3.28 -22.20
CA PRO A 169 -6.30 2.89 -23.54
C PRO A 169 -5.27 3.84 -24.14
N GLY A 170 -4.18 3.28 -24.64
CA GLY A 170 -3.04 4.04 -25.21
C GLY A 170 -1.97 4.44 -24.20
N ALA A 171 -2.20 4.29 -22.90
CA ALA A 171 -1.16 4.48 -21.90
C ALA A 171 -0.16 3.31 -21.91
N GLN A 172 1.08 3.63 -21.55
CA GLN A 172 2.19 2.70 -21.43
C GLN A 172 2.91 2.91 -20.10
N VAL A 173 3.61 1.89 -19.63
CA VAL A 173 4.54 2.02 -18.51
C VAL A 173 5.75 2.85 -18.95
N MET A 174 6.09 3.87 -18.17
CA MET A 174 7.18 4.81 -18.43
C MET A 174 8.41 4.53 -17.58
N GLU A 175 8.25 4.53 -16.26
CA GLU A 175 9.31 4.26 -15.29
C GLU A 175 8.88 3.18 -14.32
N ALA A 176 9.86 2.54 -13.68
CA ALA A 176 9.64 1.47 -12.71
C ALA A 176 10.50 1.64 -11.47
N GLY A 177 9.89 1.51 -10.30
CA GLY A 177 10.53 1.34 -9.00
C GLY A 177 10.35 -0.09 -8.51
N ALA A 178 11.43 -0.69 -7.97
CA ALA A 178 11.36 -2.02 -7.38
C ALA A 178 11.53 -1.92 -5.86
N PHE A 179 10.60 -2.50 -5.13
CA PHE A 179 10.56 -2.50 -3.67
C PHE A 179 10.40 -3.93 -3.13
N PRO A 180 10.73 -4.18 -1.86
CA PRO A 180 10.50 -5.48 -1.26
C PRO A 180 9.03 -5.90 -1.32
N GLY A 181 8.70 -6.83 -2.23
CA GLY A 181 7.36 -7.39 -2.36
C GLY A 181 6.46 -6.78 -3.44
N TYR A 182 6.86 -5.70 -4.08
CA TYR A 182 6.07 -5.07 -5.15
C TYR A 182 6.92 -4.18 -6.06
N TYR A 183 6.31 -3.74 -7.14
CA TYR A 183 6.87 -2.79 -8.10
C TYR A 183 5.89 -1.66 -8.30
N THR A 184 6.38 -0.41 -8.35
CA THR A 184 5.58 0.76 -8.73
C THR A 184 5.97 1.20 -10.13
N PHE A 185 4.98 1.55 -10.94
CA PHE A 185 5.13 1.99 -12.31
C PHE A 185 4.44 3.33 -12.51
N ASP A 186 5.16 4.28 -13.08
CA ASP A 186 4.57 5.48 -13.69
C ASP A 186 3.96 5.07 -15.02
N PHE A 187 2.79 5.58 -15.34
CA PHE A 187 2.15 5.32 -16.62
C PHE A 187 1.54 6.58 -17.24
N GLY A 188 1.43 6.59 -18.55
CA GLY A 188 0.80 7.65 -19.30
C GLY A 188 0.92 7.46 -20.80
N ARG A 189 0.35 8.38 -21.59
CA ARG A 189 0.39 8.37 -23.05
C ARG A 189 1.53 9.20 -23.63
N LYS A 190 1.78 10.39 -23.11
CA LYS A 190 2.85 11.31 -23.50
C LYS A 190 3.68 11.76 -22.31
N GLU A 191 3.03 11.92 -21.18
CA GLU A 191 3.59 12.31 -19.89
C GLU A 191 2.98 11.42 -18.83
N VAL A 192 3.45 11.51 -17.58
CA VAL A 192 2.90 10.76 -16.46
C VAL A 192 1.45 11.19 -16.25
N GLU A 193 0.53 10.24 -16.31
CA GLU A 193 -0.91 10.45 -16.05
C GLU A 193 -1.35 9.76 -14.76
N GLY A 194 -0.49 8.90 -14.20
CA GLY A 194 -0.75 8.22 -12.94
C GLY A 194 0.33 7.23 -12.58
N MET A 195 0.08 6.55 -11.47
CA MET A 195 0.94 5.51 -10.94
C MET A 195 0.11 4.29 -10.58
N LEU A 196 0.71 3.13 -10.68
CA LEU A 196 0.14 1.87 -10.21
C LEU A 196 1.25 0.97 -9.64
N SER A 197 0.88 0.07 -8.75
CA SER A 197 1.79 -0.96 -8.27
C SER A 197 1.31 -2.35 -8.65
N VAL A 198 2.26 -3.28 -8.76
CA VAL A 198 2.02 -4.71 -8.97
C VAL A 198 2.66 -5.50 -7.85
N ASN A 199 1.88 -6.33 -7.18
CA ASN A 199 2.37 -7.23 -6.14
C ASN A 199 3.25 -8.33 -6.75
N ALA A 200 4.48 -8.47 -6.26
CA ALA A 200 5.47 -9.41 -6.80
C ALA A 200 5.13 -10.90 -6.56
N TYR A 201 4.15 -11.20 -5.69
CA TYR A 201 3.74 -12.56 -5.35
C TYR A 201 2.39 -12.94 -5.90
N THR A 202 1.42 -12.02 -5.90
CA THR A 202 0.04 -12.29 -6.36
C THR A 202 -0.21 -11.84 -7.79
N GLY A 203 0.55 -10.84 -8.30
CA GLY A 203 0.29 -10.18 -9.57
C GLY A 203 -0.87 -9.18 -9.52
N GLU A 204 -1.40 -8.90 -8.33
CA GLU A 204 -2.45 -7.89 -8.12
C GLU A 204 -1.96 -6.52 -8.54
N VAL A 205 -2.82 -5.78 -9.25
CA VAL A 205 -2.55 -4.42 -9.71
C VAL A 205 -3.37 -3.43 -8.87
N TRP A 206 -2.71 -2.39 -8.37
CA TRP A 206 -3.33 -1.34 -7.56
C TRP A 206 -2.99 0.04 -8.11
N VAL A 207 -3.99 0.78 -8.59
CA VAL A 207 -3.81 2.15 -9.08
C VAL A 207 -3.76 3.12 -7.91
N HIS A 208 -2.81 4.05 -7.94
CA HIS A 208 -2.61 5.09 -6.92
C HIS A 208 -3.58 6.26 -7.17
N THR A 209 -4.78 6.18 -6.61
CA THR A 209 -5.83 7.19 -6.82
C THR A 209 -5.67 8.46 -5.96
N TRP A 210 -4.72 8.49 -5.04
CA TRP A 210 -4.54 9.56 -4.05
C TRP A 210 -3.58 10.68 -4.46
N HIS A 211 -2.93 10.59 -5.61
CA HIS A 211 -2.00 11.62 -6.06
C HIS A 211 -2.70 12.81 -6.72
N GLY A 212 -3.80 12.57 -7.42
CA GLY A 212 -4.42 13.54 -8.31
C GLY A 212 -3.67 13.68 -9.62
N PHE A 213 -3.60 14.90 -10.18
CA PHE A 213 -2.94 15.15 -11.46
C PHE A 213 -1.44 15.36 -11.28
N PHE A 214 -0.64 14.82 -12.21
CA PHE A 214 0.79 15.06 -12.29
C PHE A 214 1.08 16.52 -12.66
N LEU A 215 2.07 17.13 -12.02
CA LEU A 215 2.45 18.53 -12.21
C LEU A 215 3.92 18.71 -12.60
N GLY A 216 4.73 17.65 -12.51
CA GLY A 216 6.13 17.67 -12.91
C GLY A 216 7.07 16.95 -11.94
N LYS A 217 8.33 16.82 -12.37
CA LYS A 217 9.47 16.30 -11.58
C LYS A 217 10.36 17.45 -11.15
#